data_34e682645499ccb5d72218621a34a7a7
#
_entry.id   34e682645499ccb5d72218621a34a7a7
#
_cell.length_a   1.000
_cell.length_b   1.000
_cell.length_c   1.000
_cell.angle_alpha   90.00
_cell.angle_beta   90.00
_cell.angle_gamma   90.00
#
_symmetry.space_group_name_H-M   'P 1'
#
loop_
_entity.id
_entity.type
_entity.pdbx_description
1 polymer ?
#
loop_
_entity_poly.entity_id
_entity_poly.type
_entity_poly.pdbx_seq_one_letter_code
_entity_poly.pdbx_strand_id
1 'polypeptide(L)'
;TLSRAVGLIYGPISGAIMQRKEWKYGKYRTWLMFFYPASIVFFAMAYVNVQASPWVQWAYYFGVYIIAMLFGAYAEKAQLSLVPLMAHSQKERLELTSKRSAIATFGTVLYSLITVPLVTKLGGGDQGKGYLYVFIIYAVFGIIGYNVTAWSAKDYDLYKVAGTTEAKKVEKKEKQYPRSVYAASFFKNPPVMLLFFGDLMKATATMLYTGSIAYYFTNNIGDIGKLTIFLTVSNVLMLLGSLCAPILARKFDKKTCNTIAYTGFALGLICAAFVAPGSVWGV
;
A
#
# COMPACT_ATOMS: atom_id res chain seq x y z
N THR A 1 2.51 11.24 -11.80
CA THR A 1 2.33 12.39 -10.89
C THR A 1 0.87 12.80 -10.74
N LEU A 2 0.11 12.95 -11.84
CA LEU A 2 -1.30 13.36 -11.80
C LEU A 2 -2.20 12.36 -11.05
N SER A 3 -2.02 11.06 -11.23
CA SER A 3 -2.75 10.00 -10.52
C SER A 3 -2.55 10.04 -8.99
N ARG A 4 -1.36 10.48 -8.53
CA ARG A 4 -1.07 10.63 -7.10
C ARG A 4 -1.76 11.86 -6.51
N ALA A 5 -1.87 12.95 -7.28
CA ALA A 5 -2.65 14.13 -6.88
C ALA A 5 -4.15 13.78 -6.71
N VAL A 6 -4.69 12.97 -7.62
CA VAL A 6 -6.05 12.42 -7.49
C VAL A 6 -6.17 11.59 -6.21
N GLY A 7 -5.17 10.78 -5.88
CA GLY A 7 -5.12 9.98 -4.65
C GLY A 7 -5.15 10.81 -3.36
N LEU A 8 -4.50 11.97 -3.33
CA LEU A 8 -4.49 12.88 -2.18
C LEU A 8 -5.89 13.45 -1.88
N ILE A 9 -6.59 13.90 -2.92
CA ILE A 9 -7.96 14.43 -2.79
C ILE A 9 -8.95 13.31 -2.43
N TYR A 10 -8.79 12.17 -3.09
CA TYR A 10 -9.67 11.02 -2.92
C TYR A 10 -9.51 10.31 -1.57
N GLY A 11 -8.33 10.44 -0.94
CA GLY A 11 -8.02 9.81 0.35
C GLY A 11 -9.05 10.08 1.44
N PRO A 12 -9.30 11.32 1.83
CA PRO A 12 -10.30 11.69 2.84
C PRO A 12 -11.74 11.36 2.41
N ILE A 13 -12.05 11.54 1.12
CA ILE A 13 -13.39 11.28 0.57
C ILE A 13 -13.74 9.80 0.69
N SER A 14 -12.83 8.91 0.28
CA SER A 14 -13.05 7.47 0.34
C SER A 14 -13.23 6.96 1.78
N GLY A 15 -12.44 7.49 2.73
CA GLY A 15 -12.62 7.18 4.15
C GLY A 15 -14.00 7.58 4.69
N ALA A 16 -14.49 8.78 4.32
CA ALA A 16 -15.81 9.25 4.71
C ALA A 16 -16.95 8.41 4.10
N ILE A 17 -16.79 7.96 2.85
CA ILE A 17 -17.77 7.10 2.17
C ILE A 17 -17.81 5.72 2.85
N MET A 18 -16.66 5.13 3.15
CA MET A 18 -16.57 3.83 3.80
C MET A 18 -17.19 3.83 5.20
N GLN A 19 -17.06 4.93 5.94
CA GLN A 19 -17.64 5.02 7.29
C GLN A 19 -19.18 5.15 7.27
N ARG A 20 -19.75 5.73 6.23
CA ARG A 20 -21.20 6.01 6.13
C ARG A 20 -22.00 4.87 5.53
N LYS A 21 -21.39 4.03 4.72
CA LYS A 21 -22.10 3.03 3.94
C LYS A 21 -22.03 1.68 4.64
N GLU A 22 -23.18 1.21 5.09
CA GLU A 22 -23.35 -0.13 5.65
C GLU A 22 -23.79 -1.08 4.56
N TRP A 23 -23.08 -2.20 4.45
CA TRP A 23 -23.34 -3.20 3.45
C TRP A 23 -23.79 -4.52 4.09
N LYS A 24 -24.54 -5.32 3.34
CA LYS A 24 -25.11 -6.61 3.78
C LYS A 24 -24.06 -7.60 4.33
N TYR A 25 -22.83 -7.57 3.82
CA TYR A 25 -21.78 -8.52 4.19
C TYR A 25 -20.78 -7.97 5.22
N GLY A 26 -21.01 -6.78 5.74
CA GLY A 26 -20.14 -6.09 6.69
C GLY A 26 -19.66 -4.74 6.20
N LYS A 27 -19.19 -3.89 7.15
CA LYS A 27 -18.78 -2.51 6.85
C LYS A 27 -17.54 -2.44 5.97
N TYR A 28 -16.53 -3.27 6.23
CA TYR A 28 -15.25 -3.27 5.49
C TYR A 28 -15.09 -4.46 4.55
N ARG A 29 -15.65 -5.62 4.88
CA ARG A 29 -15.55 -6.85 4.10
C ARG A 29 -16.08 -6.71 2.69
N THR A 30 -17.20 -6.02 2.50
CA THR A 30 -17.80 -5.80 1.18
C THR A 30 -16.87 -5.07 0.23
N TRP A 31 -16.10 -4.11 0.73
CA TRP A 31 -15.12 -3.39 -0.07
C TRP A 31 -13.98 -4.30 -0.54
N LEU A 32 -13.54 -5.24 0.30
CA LEU A 32 -12.53 -6.24 -0.10
C LEU A 32 -13.06 -7.20 -1.16
N MET A 33 -14.27 -7.73 -0.96
CA MET A 33 -14.84 -8.75 -1.83
C MET A 33 -15.21 -8.24 -3.23
N PHE A 34 -15.65 -6.99 -3.36
CA PHE A 34 -16.14 -6.45 -4.64
C PHE A 34 -15.18 -5.46 -5.28
N PHE A 35 -14.54 -4.60 -4.51
CA PHE A 35 -13.73 -3.52 -5.07
C PHE A 35 -12.35 -3.99 -5.52
N TYR A 36 -11.76 -4.97 -4.86
CA TYR A 36 -10.49 -5.52 -5.32
C TYR A 36 -10.62 -6.27 -6.66
N PRO A 37 -11.57 -7.20 -6.85
CA PRO A 37 -11.80 -7.79 -8.17
C PRO A 37 -12.13 -6.77 -9.25
N ALA A 38 -12.95 -5.75 -8.94
CA ALA A 38 -13.23 -4.67 -9.87
C ALA A 38 -11.94 -3.91 -10.28
N SER A 39 -11.08 -3.60 -9.32
CA SER A 39 -9.76 -2.99 -9.60
C SER A 39 -8.94 -3.84 -10.57
N ILE A 40 -8.90 -5.15 -10.38
CA ILE A 40 -8.18 -6.08 -11.27
C ILE A 40 -8.75 -6.08 -12.68
N VAL A 41 -10.08 -6.07 -12.82
CA VAL A 41 -10.71 -6.01 -14.16
C VAL A 41 -10.29 -4.74 -14.89
N PHE A 42 -10.32 -3.59 -14.22
CA PHE A 42 -9.87 -2.34 -14.83
C PHE A 42 -8.36 -2.36 -15.13
N PHE A 43 -7.51 -2.93 -14.27
CA PHE A 43 -6.10 -3.12 -14.59
C PHE A 43 -5.90 -4.05 -15.79
N ALA A 44 -6.69 -5.11 -15.94
CA ALA A 44 -6.63 -6.01 -17.09
C ALA A 44 -6.98 -5.27 -18.40
N MET A 45 -7.94 -4.34 -18.36
CA MET A 45 -8.29 -3.52 -19.51
C MET A 45 -7.11 -2.66 -20.01
N ALA A 46 -6.16 -2.31 -19.15
CA ALA A 46 -4.96 -1.57 -19.56
C ALA A 46 -4.01 -2.38 -20.47
N TYR A 47 -4.16 -3.71 -20.52
CA TYR A 47 -3.41 -4.58 -21.45
C TYR A 47 -4.08 -4.71 -22.82
N VAL A 48 -5.28 -4.18 -23.00
CA VAL A 48 -5.96 -4.19 -24.29
C VAL A 48 -5.32 -3.14 -25.21
N ASN A 49 -4.82 -3.58 -26.35
CA ASN A 49 -4.24 -2.67 -27.34
C ASN A 49 -5.35 -1.96 -28.12
N VAL A 50 -5.57 -0.70 -27.79
CA VAL A 50 -6.58 0.15 -28.44
C VAL A 50 -5.96 0.81 -29.67
N GLN A 51 -6.39 0.41 -30.87
CA GLN A 51 -5.97 1.03 -32.12
C GLN A 51 -6.80 2.29 -32.41
N ALA A 52 -6.37 3.42 -31.85
CA ALA A 52 -7.05 4.71 -31.98
C ALA A 52 -6.02 5.84 -32.09
N SER A 53 -6.49 7.07 -32.27
CA SER A 53 -5.60 8.24 -32.27
C SER A 53 -4.83 8.37 -30.95
N PRO A 54 -3.62 8.96 -30.91
CA PRO A 54 -2.78 9.04 -29.71
C PRO A 54 -3.50 9.66 -28.50
N TRP A 55 -4.35 10.65 -28.72
CA TRP A 55 -5.13 11.29 -27.66
C TRP A 55 -6.18 10.37 -27.05
N VAL A 56 -6.85 9.56 -27.89
CA VAL A 56 -7.84 8.59 -27.42
C VAL A 56 -7.17 7.46 -26.67
N GLN A 57 -6.02 6.98 -27.14
CA GLN A 57 -5.21 5.99 -26.42
C GLN A 57 -4.79 6.52 -25.04
N TRP A 58 -4.27 7.74 -25.00
CA TRP A 58 -3.87 8.37 -23.75
C TRP A 58 -5.06 8.50 -22.77
N ALA A 59 -6.19 9.01 -23.25
CA ALA A 59 -7.38 9.16 -22.42
C ALA A 59 -7.91 7.82 -21.90
N TYR A 60 -7.91 6.78 -22.75
CA TYR A 60 -8.31 5.43 -22.37
C TYR A 60 -7.42 4.86 -21.27
N TYR A 61 -6.11 4.78 -21.49
CA TYR A 61 -5.20 4.20 -20.50
C TYR A 61 -5.19 5.00 -19.19
N PHE A 62 -5.23 6.32 -19.29
CA PHE A 62 -5.29 7.18 -18.11
C PHE A 62 -6.59 6.99 -17.32
N GLY A 63 -7.73 6.94 -18.00
CA GLY A 63 -9.04 6.72 -17.38
C GLY A 63 -9.14 5.35 -16.70
N VAL A 64 -8.78 4.30 -17.42
CA VAL A 64 -8.77 2.92 -16.91
C VAL A 64 -7.84 2.80 -15.70
N TYR A 65 -6.65 3.37 -15.77
CA TYR A 65 -5.67 3.35 -14.68
C TYR A 65 -6.18 4.09 -13.43
N ILE A 66 -6.77 5.28 -13.59
CA ILE A 66 -7.34 6.02 -12.46
C ILE A 66 -8.47 5.21 -11.80
N ILE A 67 -9.39 4.68 -12.58
CA ILE A 67 -10.51 3.90 -12.06
C ILE A 67 -9.98 2.68 -11.30
N ALA A 68 -9.03 1.95 -11.87
CA ALA A 68 -8.41 0.80 -11.22
C ALA A 68 -7.75 1.19 -9.89
N MET A 69 -6.99 2.30 -9.86
CA MET A 69 -6.37 2.81 -8.63
C MET A 69 -7.41 3.23 -7.58
N LEU A 70 -8.52 3.84 -7.98
CA LEU A 70 -9.57 4.24 -7.05
C LEU A 70 -10.20 3.00 -6.38
N PHE A 71 -10.55 1.99 -7.16
CA PHE A 71 -11.10 0.74 -6.62
C PHE A 71 -10.09 0.01 -5.72
N GLY A 72 -8.81 -0.08 -6.14
CA GLY A 72 -7.72 -0.66 -5.35
C GLY A 72 -7.51 0.07 -4.02
N ALA A 73 -7.56 1.40 -4.02
CA ALA A 73 -7.40 2.21 -2.82
C ALA A 73 -8.54 1.99 -1.80
N TYR A 74 -9.77 1.72 -2.25
CA TYR A 74 -10.84 1.31 -1.33
C TYR A 74 -10.54 -0.03 -0.68
N ALA A 75 -10.12 -1.02 -1.45
CA ALA A 75 -9.79 -2.34 -0.93
C ALA A 75 -8.62 -2.28 0.07
N GLU A 76 -7.57 -1.53 -0.22
CA GLU A 76 -6.42 -1.34 0.67
C GLU A 76 -6.83 -0.67 1.99
N LYS A 77 -7.61 0.39 1.94
CA LYS A 77 -8.11 1.08 3.14
C LYS A 77 -9.03 0.20 3.97
N ALA A 78 -9.88 -0.60 3.32
CA ALA A 78 -10.73 -1.56 4.00
C ALA A 78 -9.88 -2.60 4.76
N GLN A 79 -8.83 -3.12 4.13
CA GLN A 79 -7.89 -4.04 4.75
C GLN A 79 -7.18 -3.42 5.96
N LEU A 80 -6.70 -2.18 5.82
CA LEU A 80 -6.05 -1.46 6.93
C LEU A 80 -7.02 -1.19 8.09
N SER A 81 -8.29 -0.93 7.79
CA SER A 81 -9.32 -0.68 8.79
C SER A 81 -9.73 -1.93 9.57
N LEU A 82 -9.55 -3.13 9.00
CA LEU A 82 -9.81 -4.39 9.70
C LEU A 82 -8.78 -4.68 10.79
N VAL A 83 -7.53 -4.27 10.62
CA VAL A 83 -6.45 -4.52 11.60
C VAL A 83 -6.80 -4.02 13.02
N PRO A 84 -7.26 -2.77 13.23
CA PRO A 84 -7.70 -2.31 14.53
C PRO A 84 -8.88 -3.06 15.12
N LEU A 85 -9.76 -3.60 14.28
CA LEU A 85 -10.93 -4.36 14.74
C LEU A 85 -10.57 -5.77 15.21
N MET A 86 -9.53 -6.37 14.62
CA MET A 86 -9.07 -7.71 14.95
C MET A 86 -8.15 -7.75 16.17
N ALA A 87 -7.62 -6.61 16.61
CA ALA A 87 -6.67 -6.51 17.71
C ALA A 87 -7.30 -5.81 18.94
N HIS A 88 -7.38 -6.51 20.06
CA HIS A 88 -7.97 -5.99 21.29
C HIS A 88 -7.01 -5.15 22.13
N SER A 89 -5.70 -5.30 21.92
CA SER A 89 -4.67 -4.54 22.64
C SER A 89 -3.70 -3.83 21.68
N GLN A 90 -3.00 -2.80 22.20
CA GLN A 90 -1.97 -2.11 21.41
C GLN A 90 -0.81 -3.04 21.02
N LYS A 91 -0.49 -4.03 21.87
CA LYS A 91 0.56 -5.03 21.64
C LYS A 91 0.16 -5.96 20.49
N GLU A 92 -1.08 -6.48 20.53
CA GLU A 92 -1.63 -7.32 19.45
C GLU A 92 -1.71 -6.56 18.12
N ARG A 93 -2.12 -5.29 18.14
CA ARG A 93 -2.15 -4.43 16.94
C ARG A 93 -0.77 -4.28 16.33
N LEU A 94 0.26 -4.05 17.16
CA LEU A 94 1.64 -3.93 16.68
C LEU A 94 2.12 -5.26 16.08
N GLU A 95 1.87 -6.36 16.77
CA GLU A 95 2.26 -7.69 16.30
C GLU A 95 1.57 -8.07 14.98
N LEU A 96 0.26 -7.84 14.89
CA LEU A 96 -0.52 -8.10 13.68
C LEU A 96 -0.04 -7.24 12.49
N THR A 97 0.20 -5.95 12.73
CA THR A 97 0.71 -5.03 11.70
C THR A 97 2.10 -5.42 11.24
N SER A 98 2.98 -5.83 12.16
CA SER A 98 4.34 -6.27 11.83
C SER A 98 4.36 -7.57 11.04
N LYS A 99 3.56 -8.56 11.44
CA LYS A 99 3.40 -9.82 10.70
C LYS A 99 2.85 -9.56 9.29
N ARG A 100 1.83 -8.69 9.16
CA ARG A 100 1.28 -8.29 7.87
C ARG A 100 2.36 -7.62 6.99
N SER A 101 3.12 -6.69 7.55
CA SER A 101 4.20 -6.00 6.83
C SER A 101 5.29 -6.97 6.38
N ALA A 102 5.71 -7.88 7.25
CA ALA A 102 6.71 -8.90 6.92
C ALA A 102 6.26 -9.81 5.77
N ILE A 103 5.01 -10.31 5.83
CA ILE A 103 4.43 -11.15 4.76
C ILE A 103 4.31 -10.36 3.45
N ALA A 104 3.89 -9.09 3.50
CA ALA A 104 3.79 -8.25 2.33
C ALA A 104 5.17 -8.01 1.68
N THR A 105 6.20 -7.74 2.49
CA THR A 105 7.57 -7.57 1.99
C THR A 105 8.13 -8.87 1.43
N PHE A 106 7.90 -10.01 2.08
CA PHE A 106 8.26 -11.33 1.54
C PHE A 106 7.60 -11.58 0.19
N GLY A 107 6.30 -11.26 0.06
CA GLY A 107 5.60 -11.33 -1.21
C GLY A 107 6.24 -10.44 -2.30
N THR A 108 6.70 -9.24 -1.94
CA THR A 108 7.39 -8.33 -2.87
C THR A 108 8.73 -8.92 -3.33
N VAL A 109 9.49 -9.57 -2.44
CA VAL A 109 10.74 -10.27 -2.79
C VAL A 109 10.44 -11.41 -3.77
N LEU A 110 9.47 -12.26 -3.47
CA LEU A 110 9.06 -13.35 -4.36
C LEU A 110 8.62 -12.82 -5.72
N TYR A 111 7.81 -11.76 -5.73
CA TYR A 111 7.35 -11.09 -6.94
C TYR A 111 8.55 -10.63 -7.79
N SER A 112 9.53 -9.94 -7.21
CA SER A 112 10.69 -9.42 -7.93
C SER A 112 11.57 -10.54 -8.53
N LEU A 113 11.69 -11.67 -7.85
CA LEU A 113 12.49 -12.80 -8.30
C LEU A 113 11.79 -13.64 -9.39
N ILE A 114 10.48 -13.81 -9.28
CA ILE A 114 9.72 -14.76 -10.12
C ILE A 114 9.17 -14.10 -11.38
N THR A 115 8.84 -12.79 -11.35
CA THR A 115 8.13 -12.12 -12.44
C THR A 115 8.88 -12.20 -13.76
N VAL A 116 10.15 -11.82 -13.80
CA VAL A 116 10.92 -11.77 -15.06
C VAL A 116 11.11 -13.17 -15.68
N PRO A 117 11.55 -14.19 -14.94
CA PRO A 117 11.62 -15.56 -15.48
C PRO A 117 10.26 -16.08 -15.96
N LEU A 118 9.18 -15.74 -15.26
CA LEU A 118 7.85 -16.21 -15.62
C LEU A 118 7.33 -15.51 -16.89
N VAL A 119 7.59 -14.20 -17.04
CA VAL A 119 7.25 -13.43 -18.24
C VAL A 119 7.96 -13.98 -19.47
N THR A 120 9.27 -14.25 -19.37
CA THR A 120 10.04 -14.81 -20.49
C THR A 120 9.57 -16.19 -20.90
N LYS A 121 9.27 -17.06 -19.89
CA LYS A 121 8.82 -18.42 -20.14
C LYS A 121 7.42 -18.48 -20.75
N LEU A 122 6.47 -17.69 -20.24
CA LEU A 122 5.07 -17.68 -20.69
C LEU A 122 4.86 -16.85 -21.96
N GLY A 123 5.70 -15.85 -22.19
CA GLY A 123 5.57 -14.95 -23.33
C GLY A 123 6.00 -15.55 -24.66
N GLY A 124 6.83 -16.64 -24.66
CA GLY A 124 7.27 -17.29 -25.89
C GLY A 124 7.93 -16.32 -26.91
N GLY A 125 8.61 -15.27 -26.42
CA GLY A 125 9.24 -14.22 -27.25
C GLY A 125 8.41 -12.93 -27.35
N ASP A 126 7.12 -12.95 -26.99
CA ASP A 126 6.27 -11.75 -26.91
C ASP A 126 6.15 -11.31 -25.44
N GLN A 127 6.89 -10.26 -25.08
CA GLN A 127 6.88 -9.73 -23.72
C GLN A 127 5.49 -9.22 -23.29
N GLY A 128 4.70 -8.65 -24.20
CA GLY A 128 3.37 -8.15 -23.88
C GLY A 128 2.43 -9.26 -23.42
N LYS A 129 2.43 -10.39 -24.16
CA LYS A 129 1.68 -11.59 -23.76
C LYS A 129 2.20 -12.18 -22.46
N GLY A 130 3.51 -12.21 -22.28
CA GLY A 130 4.14 -12.69 -21.05
C GLY A 130 3.67 -11.92 -19.83
N TYR A 131 3.68 -10.59 -19.87
CA TYR A 131 3.17 -9.75 -18.78
C TYR A 131 1.68 -9.95 -18.54
N LEU A 132 0.87 -10.10 -19.57
CA LEU A 132 -0.57 -10.37 -19.42
C LEU A 132 -0.83 -11.70 -18.67
N TYR A 133 -0.14 -12.78 -19.06
CA TYR A 133 -0.31 -14.07 -18.38
C TYR A 133 0.14 -14.03 -16.91
N VAL A 134 1.28 -13.40 -16.64
CA VAL A 134 1.75 -13.22 -15.27
C VAL A 134 0.80 -12.36 -14.45
N PHE A 135 0.25 -11.29 -15.05
CA PHE A 135 -0.77 -10.47 -14.41
C PHE A 135 -2.02 -11.28 -14.05
N ILE A 136 -2.51 -12.13 -14.95
CA ILE A 136 -3.68 -13.00 -14.68
C ILE A 136 -3.40 -13.95 -13.50
N ILE A 137 -2.22 -14.57 -13.47
CA ILE A 137 -1.83 -15.46 -12.37
C ILE A 137 -1.85 -14.68 -11.03
N TYR A 138 -1.18 -13.53 -10.97
CA TYR A 138 -1.16 -12.71 -9.75
C TYR A 138 -2.53 -12.16 -9.38
N ALA A 139 -3.37 -11.84 -10.37
CA ALA A 139 -4.75 -11.41 -10.17
C ALA A 139 -5.59 -12.48 -9.46
N VAL A 140 -5.48 -13.74 -9.89
CA VAL A 140 -6.18 -14.86 -9.26
C VAL A 140 -5.71 -15.04 -7.81
N PHE A 141 -4.40 -15.06 -7.57
CA PHE A 141 -3.85 -15.15 -6.20
C PHE A 141 -4.29 -13.95 -5.34
N GLY A 142 -4.31 -12.75 -5.89
CA GLY A 142 -4.76 -11.56 -5.20
C GLY A 142 -6.24 -11.63 -4.83
N ILE A 143 -7.12 -12.03 -5.76
CA ILE A 143 -8.55 -12.20 -5.51
C ILE A 143 -8.78 -13.22 -4.40
N ILE A 144 -8.10 -14.37 -4.46
CA ILE A 144 -8.20 -15.40 -3.42
C ILE A 144 -7.75 -14.83 -2.07
N GLY A 145 -6.58 -14.18 -2.01
CA GLY A 145 -6.03 -13.62 -0.77
C GLY A 145 -6.95 -12.58 -0.11
N TYR A 146 -7.51 -11.66 -0.90
CA TYR A 146 -8.45 -10.66 -0.39
C TYR A 146 -9.78 -11.27 0.07
N ASN A 147 -10.29 -12.27 -0.63
CA ASN A 147 -11.49 -12.98 -0.22
C ASN A 147 -11.26 -13.83 1.05
N VAL A 148 -10.11 -14.49 1.19
CA VAL A 148 -9.73 -15.19 2.43
C VAL A 148 -9.64 -14.21 3.59
N THR A 149 -9.02 -13.05 3.39
CA THR A 149 -8.97 -11.98 4.41
C THR A 149 -10.37 -11.51 4.79
N ALA A 150 -11.24 -11.28 3.82
CA ALA A 150 -12.63 -10.89 4.07
C ALA A 150 -13.42 -11.97 4.80
N TRP A 151 -13.17 -13.23 4.49
CA TRP A 151 -13.82 -14.36 5.16
C TRP A 151 -13.33 -14.52 6.60
N SER A 152 -12.02 -14.45 6.84
CA SER A 152 -11.42 -14.53 8.17
C SER A 152 -11.86 -13.38 9.09
N ALA A 153 -12.16 -12.22 8.54
CA ALA A 153 -12.64 -11.06 9.28
C ALA A 153 -14.15 -11.09 9.58
N LYS A 154 -14.85 -12.20 9.27
CA LYS A 154 -16.32 -12.31 9.39
C LYS A 154 -16.84 -12.04 10.79
N ASP A 155 -16.14 -12.49 11.81
CA ASP A 155 -16.57 -12.39 13.20
C ASP A 155 -16.18 -11.07 13.85
N TYR A 156 -15.25 -10.34 13.23
CA TYR A 156 -14.75 -9.05 13.70
C TYR A 156 -15.41 -7.84 13.04
N ASP A 157 -16.13 -8.04 11.94
CA ASP A 157 -16.81 -6.94 11.26
C ASP A 157 -18.15 -6.63 11.96
N LEU A 158 -18.20 -5.53 12.65
CA LEU A 158 -19.28 -5.08 13.55
C LEU A 158 -20.69 -5.09 12.95
N TYR A 159 -20.82 -5.20 11.64
CA TYR A 159 -22.13 -5.22 10.99
C TYR A 159 -22.98 -6.45 11.38
N LYS A 160 -22.37 -7.61 11.67
CA LYS A 160 -23.08 -8.80 12.14
C LYS A 160 -23.53 -8.71 13.61
N VAL A 161 -22.87 -7.88 14.38
CA VAL A 161 -23.20 -7.60 15.78
C VAL A 161 -24.37 -6.61 15.86
N ALA A 162 -24.71 -5.90 14.78
CA ALA A 162 -25.79 -4.91 14.71
C ALA A 162 -27.21 -5.47 14.99
N GLY A 163 -27.38 -6.80 14.98
CA GLY A 163 -28.63 -7.46 15.42
C GLY A 163 -28.73 -7.71 16.93
N THR A 164 -27.65 -7.54 17.68
CA THR A 164 -27.64 -7.74 19.13
C THR A 164 -27.84 -6.43 19.90
N THR A 165 -28.47 -6.53 21.08
CA THR A 165 -28.77 -5.37 21.95
C THR A 165 -27.51 -4.57 22.34
N GLU A 166 -26.32 -5.20 22.28
CA GLU A 166 -25.04 -4.57 22.56
C GLU A 166 -24.55 -3.67 21.43
N ALA A 167 -24.82 -4.04 20.17
CA ALA A 167 -24.47 -3.19 19.01
C ALA A 167 -25.28 -1.89 19.01
N LYS A 168 -26.56 -1.93 19.37
CA LYS A 168 -27.38 -0.73 19.54
C LYS A 168 -26.86 0.20 20.64
N LYS A 169 -26.19 -0.35 21.67
CA LYS A 169 -25.52 0.44 22.72
C LYS A 169 -24.20 1.07 22.25
N VAL A 170 -23.44 0.39 21.37
CA VAL A 170 -22.21 0.91 20.79
C VAL A 170 -22.51 1.98 19.75
N GLU A 171 -23.52 1.77 18.89
CA GLU A 171 -23.99 2.77 17.92
C GLU A 171 -24.49 4.07 18.61
N LYS A 172 -25.18 3.97 19.75
CA LYS A 172 -25.56 5.16 20.53
C LYS A 172 -24.37 5.88 21.16
N LYS A 173 -23.22 5.26 21.31
CA LYS A 173 -21.98 5.87 21.85
C LYS A 173 -21.07 6.48 20.76
N GLU A 174 -21.13 6.04 19.51
CA GLU A 174 -20.46 6.74 18.41
C GLU A 174 -21.26 7.99 18.03
N LYS A 175 -21.08 9.06 18.79
CA LYS A 175 -21.55 10.39 18.36
C LYS A 175 -20.90 10.70 17.03
N GLN A 176 -21.66 10.70 15.96
CA GLN A 176 -21.21 11.23 14.66
C GLN A 176 -20.97 12.73 14.82
N TYR A 177 -19.75 13.10 15.05
CA TYR A 177 -19.37 14.50 15.09
C TYR A 177 -19.45 15.11 13.68
N PRO A 178 -19.88 16.38 13.53
CA PRO A 178 -19.87 17.07 12.25
C PRO A 178 -18.43 17.17 11.70
N ARG A 179 -18.30 17.24 10.38
CA ARG A 179 -17.00 17.28 9.70
C ARG A 179 -16.07 18.39 10.19
N SER A 180 -16.65 19.52 10.60
CA SER A 180 -15.93 20.65 11.18
C SER A 180 -15.20 20.29 12.48
N VAL A 181 -15.75 19.40 13.30
CA VAL A 181 -15.11 18.95 14.55
C VAL A 181 -13.90 18.07 14.27
N TYR A 182 -13.97 17.19 13.25
CA TYR A 182 -12.81 16.38 12.86
C TYR A 182 -11.68 17.26 12.30
N ALA A 183 -12.02 18.23 11.44
CA ALA A 183 -11.03 19.16 10.91
C ALA A 183 -10.44 20.03 12.03
N ALA A 184 -11.29 20.57 12.90
CA ALA A 184 -10.83 21.35 14.05
C ALA A 184 -9.95 20.55 15.01
N SER A 185 -10.28 19.28 15.26
CA SER A 185 -9.49 18.39 16.11
C SER A 185 -8.11 18.09 15.50
N PHE A 186 -8.01 18.01 14.17
CA PHE A 186 -6.74 17.85 13.47
C PHE A 186 -5.86 19.10 13.62
N PHE A 187 -6.39 20.27 13.28
CA PHE A 187 -5.62 21.52 13.31
C PHE A 187 -5.33 22.04 14.73
N LYS A 188 -6.16 21.69 15.71
CA LYS A 188 -5.95 22.07 17.12
C LYS A 188 -5.02 21.12 17.89
N ASN A 189 -4.56 20.03 17.28
CA ASN A 189 -3.70 19.03 17.92
C ASN A 189 -2.28 19.08 17.33
N PRO A 190 -1.34 19.86 17.90
CA PRO A 190 0.01 20.00 17.37
C PRO A 190 0.77 18.67 17.20
N PRO A 191 0.72 17.70 18.13
CA PRO A 191 1.34 16.39 17.93
C PRO A 191 0.85 15.64 16.68
N VAL A 192 -0.45 15.72 16.38
CA VAL A 192 -1.03 15.05 15.20
C VAL A 192 -0.56 15.75 13.92
N MET A 193 -0.51 17.08 13.92
CA MET A 193 0.02 17.85 12.80
C MET A 193 1.49 17.54 12.52
N LEU A 194 2.32 17.49 13.56
CA LEU A 194 3.75 17.17 13.42
C LEU A 194 3.96 15.75 12.87
N LEU A 195 3.19 14.78 13.33
CA LEU A 195 3.21 13.42 12.77
C LEU A 195 2.81 13.41 11.30
N PHE A 196 1.74 14.12 10.94
CA PHE A 196 1.28 14.23 9.57
C PHE A 196 2.34 14.86 8.64
N PHE A 197 2.96 15.97 9.06
CA PHE A 197 4.02 16.60 8.30
C PHE A 197 5.27 15.70 8.20
N GLY A 198 5.62 15.00 9.27
CA GLY A 198 6.72 14.03 9.27
C GLY A 198 6.49 12.90 8.26
N ASP A 199 5.29 12.31 8.26
CA ASP A 199 4.92 11.28 7.30
C ASP A 199 4.85 11.81 5.87
N LEU A 200 4.38 13.05 5.66
CA LEU A 200 4.37 13.69 4.35
C LEU A 200 5.79 13.89 3.81
N MET A 201 6.71 14.42 4.62
CA MET A 201 8.11 14.62 4.25
C MET A 201 8.80 13.28 3.93
N LYS A 202 8.59 12.26 4.78
CA LYS A 202 9.08 10.89 4.53
C LYS A 202 8.53 10.32 3.22
N ALA A 203 7.23 10.43 2.98
CA ALA A 203 6.61 9.91 1.76
C ALA A 203 7.18 10.61 0.51
N THR A 204 7.37 11.94 0.58
CA THR A 204 7.97 12.72 -0.51
C THR A 204 9.41 12.29 -0.76
N ALA A 205 10.24 12.17 0.29
CA ALA A 205 11.62 11.72 0.18
C ALA A 205 11.71 10.29 -0.43
N THR A 206 10.87 9.37 0.04
CA THR A 206 10.81 8.01 -0.50
C THR A 206 10.40 8.00 -1.98
N MET A 207 9.46 8.85 -2.38
CA MET A 207 9.04 8.96 -3.78
C MET A 207 10.13 9.52 -4.68
N LEU A 208 10.83 10.56 -4.24
CA LEU A 208 11.96 11.13 -4.97
C LEU A 208 13.07 10.10 -5.11
N TYR A 209 13.45 9.45 -4.01
CA TYR A 209 14.45 8.37 -4.02
C TYR A 209 14.08 7.25 -4.99
N THR A 210 12.87 6.68 -4.87
CA THR A 210 12.43 5.57 -5.74
C THR A 210 12.34 5.99 -7.21
N GLY A 211 11.93 7.22 -7.49
CA GLY A 211 11.87 7.75 -8.85
C GLY A 211 13.25 8.01 -9.45
N SER A 212 14.22 8.45 -8.63
CA SER A 212 15.56 8.79 -9.10
C SER A 212 16.48 7.60 -9.24
N ILE A 213 16.25 6.52 -8.48
CA ILE A 213 17.14 5.36 -8.45
C ILE A 213 17.32 4.70 -9.81
N ALA A 214 16.24 4.56 -10.58
CA ALA A 214 16.30 3.99 -11.93
C ALA A 214 17.15 4.85 -12.87
N TYR A 215 17.01 6.18 -12.79
CA TYR A 215 17.83 7.12 -13.58
C TYR A 215 19.31 7.04 -13.19
N TYR A 216 19.60 6.89 -11.90
CA TYR A 216 20.96 6.75 -11.40
C TYR A 216 21.63 5.51 -11.97
N PHE A 217 20.98 4.35 -11.91
CA PHE A 217 21.52 3.10 -12.47
C PHE A 217 21.66 3.13 -13.98
N THR A 218 20.74 3.79 -14.70
CA THR A 218 20.78 3.89 -16.16
C THR A 218 21.89 4.86 -16.63
N ASN A 219 21.99 6.04 -16.02
CA ASN A 219 22.83 7.11 -16.52
C ASN A 219 24.23 7.15 -15.89
N ASN A 220 24.34 6.80 -14.59
CA ASN A 220 25.62 6.91 -13.87
C ASN A 220 26.35 5.57 -13.82
N ILE A 221 25.64 4.46 -13.67
CA ILE A 221 26.24 3.12 -13.59
C ILE A 221 26.27 2.44 -14.97
N GLY A 222 25.31 2.78 -15.86
CA GLY A 222 25.20 2.22 -17.20
C GLY A 222 24.74 0.75 -17.25
N ASP A 223 24.21 0.22 -16.13
CA ASP A 223 23.82 -1.18 -16.02
C ASP A 223 22.50 -1.36 -15.25
N ILE A 224 21.42 -1.57 -16.00
CA ILE A 224 20.09 -1.83 -15.43
C ILE A 224 20.01 -3.15 -14.66
N GLY A 225 20.85 -4.13 -15.01
CA GLY A 225 20.89 -5.42 -14.29
C GLY A 225 21.24 -5.24 -12.82
N LYS A 226 22.14 -4.32 -12.51
CA LYS A 226 22.53 -3.99 -11.13
C LYS A 226 21.38 -3.34 -10.34
N LEU A 227 20.45 -2.62 -11.01
CA LEU A 227 19.24 -2.12 -10.37
C LEU A 227 18.40 -3.26 -9.77
N THR A 228 18.27 -4.37 -10.48
CA THR A 228 17.52 -5.53 -9.97
C THR A 228 18.14 -6.10 -8.71
N ILE A 229 19.46 -6.22 -8.67
CA ILE A 229 20.19 -6.68 -7.48
C ILE A 229 19.98 -5.71 -6.33
N PHE A 230 20.14 -4.41 -6.56
CA PHE A 230 19.94 -3.37 -5.57
C PHE A 230 18.51 -3.39 -4.99
N LEU A 231 17.49 -3.46 -5.82
CA LEU A 231 16.10 -3.53 -5.38
C LEU A 231 15.80 -4.81 -4.59
N THR A 232 16.40 -5.93 -4.99
CA THR A 232 16.24 -7.20 -4.25
C THR A 232 16.87 -7.12 -2.86
N VAL A 233 18.11 -6.63 -2.76
CA VAL A 233 18.80 -6.44 -1.47
C VAL A 233 18.01 -5.46 -0.59
N SER A 234 17.55 -4.35 -1.14
CA SER A 234 16.72 -3.37 -0.40
C SER A 234 15.44 -3.99 0.14
N ASN A 235 14.75 -4.82 -0.64
CA ASN A 235 13.55 -5.52 -0.18
C ASN A 235 13.85 -6.57 0.91
N VAL A 236 14.98 -7.27 0.83
CA VAL A 236 15.42 -8.20 1.89
C VAL A 236 15.71 -7.44 3.19
N LEU A 237 16.42 -6.33 3.12
CA LEU A 237 16.70 -5.48 4.28
C LEU A 237 15.40 -4.91 4.88
N MET A 238 14.44 -4.52 4.05
CA MET A 238 13.12 -4.07 4.50
C MET A 238 12.34 -5.20 5.21
N LEU A 239 12.44 -6.44 4.72
CA LEU A 239 11.87 -7.60 5.37
C LEU A 239 12.48 -7.81 6.77
N LEU A 240 13.82 -7.81 6.87
CA LEU A 240 14.52 -7.93 8.14
C LEU A 240 14.12 -6.80 9.11
N GLY A 241 14.06 -5.55 8.64
CA GLY A 241 13.61 -4.42 9.42
C GLY A 241 12.18 -4.60 9.97
N SER A 242 11.26 -5.11 9.14
CA SER A 242 9.88 -5.35 9.57
C SER A 242 9.75 -6.45 10.63
N LEU A 243 10.61 -7.47 10.58
CA LEU A 243 10.68 -8.53 11.59
C LEU A 243 11.34 -8.04 12.89
N CYS A 244 12.30 -7.11 12.79
CA CYS A 244 12.94 -6.51 13.96
C CYS A 244 12.05 -5.47 14.68
N ALA A 245 11.08 -4.88 14.00
CA ALA A 245 10.23 -3.83 14.56
C ALA A 245 9.52 -4.22 15.89
N PRO A 246 8.90 -5.41 16.04
CA PRO A 246 8.29 -5.83 17.31
C PRO A 246 9.32 -6.02 18.43
N ILE A 247 10.55 -6.41 18.09
CA ILE A 247 11.63 -6.63 19.06
C ILE A 247 12.09 -5.29 19.63
N LEU A 248 12.29 -4.30 18.75
CA LEU A 248 12.62 -2.94 19.16
C LEU A 248 11.52 -2.31 20.01
N ALA A 249 10.26 -2.48 19.60
CA ALA A 249 9.12 -1.93 20.32
C ALA A 249 8.85 -2.57 21.68
N ARG A 250 9.45 -3.72 21.99
CA ARG A 250 9.46 -4.32 23.34
C ARG A 250 10.50 -3.69 24.27
N LYS A 251 11.61 -3.19 23.70
CA LYS A 251 12.74 -2.61 24.45
C LYS A 251 12.64 -1.10 24.62
N PHE A 252 12.09 -0.41 23.64
CA PHE A 252 12.07 1.05 23.56
C PHE A 252 10.65 1.58 23.45
N ASP A 253 10.45 2.81 23.95
CA ASP A 253 9.21 3.54 23.77
C ASP A 253 8.93 3.80 22.29
N LYS A 254 7.64 3.97 21.94
CA LYS A 254 7.20 4.29 20.58
C LYS A 254 7.90 5.54 20.02
N LYS A 255 8.13 6.56 20.86
CA LYS A 255 8.83 7.79 20.49
C LYS A 255 10.27 7.49 20.09
N THR A 256 11.00 6.73 20.92
CA THR A 256 12.40 6.35 20.68
C THR A 256 12.53 5.49 19.42
N CYS A 257 11.67 4.49 19.25
CA CYS A 257 11.65 3.65 18.03
C CYS A 257 11.45 4.50 16.77
N ASN A 258 10.51 5.43 16.80
CA ASN A 258 10.23 6.31 15.68
C ASN A 258 11.40 7.25 15.38
N THR A 259 12.03 7.82 16.42
CA THR A 259 13.21 8.67 16.28
C THR A 259 14.36 7.90 15.67
N ILE A 260 14.67 6.70 16.13
CA ILE A 260 15.70 5.82 15.56
C ILE A 260 15.44 5.54 14.08
N ALA A 261 14.20 5.20 13.73
CA ALA A 261 13.83 4.90 12.35
C ALA A 261 13.99 6.11 11.41
N TYR A 262 13.49 7.28 11.82
CA TYR A 262 13.61 8.50 11.00
C TYR A 262 15.04 9.01 10.90
N THR A 263 15.81 8.96 12.00
CA THR A 263 17.21 9.36 12.01
C THR A 263 18.05 8.42 11.14
N GLY A 264 17.83 7.11 11.24
CA GLY A 264 18.51 6.13 10.40
C GLY A 264 18.19 6.32 8.91
N PHE A 265 16.92 6.61 8.58
CA PHE A 265 16.52 6.91 7.21
C PHE A 265 17.19 8.19 6.67
N ALA A 266 17.21 9.25 7.47
CA ALA A 266 17.86 10.52 7.09
C ALA A 266 19.36 10.34 6.89
N LEU A 267 20.04 9.65 7.80
CA LEU A 267 21.48 9.34 7.68
C LEU A 267 21.76 8.48 6.43
N GLY A 268 20.92 7.48 6.14
CA GLY A 268 21.05 6.67 4.93
C GLY A 268 20.97 7.51 3.66
N LEU A 269 20.03 8.47 3.57
CA LEU A 269 19.92 9.37 2.42
C LEU A 269 21.12 10.33 2.32
N ILE A 270 21.62 10.84 3.44
CA ILE A 270 22.81 11.70 3.46
C ILE A 270 24.05 10.90 3.01
N CYS A 271 24.24 9.69 3.52
CA CYS A 271 25.33 8.83 3.07
C CYS A 271 25.25 8.53 1.56
N ALA A 272 24.05 8.26 1.04
CA ALA A 272 23.85 8.01 -0.39
C ALA A 272 24.24 9.23 -1.26
N ALA A 273 24.09 10.47 -0.75
CA ALA A 273 24.48 11.69 -1.46
C ALA A 273 26.01 11.86 -1.59
N PHE A 274 26.80 11.25 -0.70
CA PHE A 274 28.27 11.30 -0.73
C PHE A 274 28.91 10.13 -1.48
N VAL A 275 28.13 9.21 -1.99
CA VAL A 275 28.66 8.08 -2.77
C VAL A 275 29.15 8.58 -4.12
N ALA A 276 30.38 8.22 -4.47
CA ALA A 276 31.00 8.61 -5.73
C ALA A 276 30.21 8.05 -6.93
N PRO A 277 29.99 8.85 -7.98
CA PRO A 277 29.36 8.37 -9.22
C PRO A 277 30.12 7.17 -9.78
N GLY A 278 29.41 6.09 -10.08
CA GLY A 278 29.98 4.84 -10.58
C GLY A 278 30.36 3.79 -9.53
N SER A 279 30.32 4.10 -8.24
CA SER A 279 30.51 3.11 -7.19
C SER A 279 29.24 2.30 -6.94
N VAL A 280 29.25 1.04 -7.32
CA VAL A 280 28.09 0.11 -7.11
C VAL A 280 27.91 -0.28 -5.66
N TRP A 281 28.99 -0.24 -4.86
CA TRP A 281 29.01 -0.69 -3.47
C TRP A 281 28.65 0.38 -2.46
N GLY A 282 28.50 1.61 -2.92
CA GLY A 282 28.18 2.72 -2.06
C GLY A 282 26.69 3.14 -2.06
N VAL A 283 25.84 2.49 -2.84
CA VAL A 283 24.40 2.69 -2.88
C VAL A 283 23.71 1.48 -2.33
#